data_52971568551400ac37e40b574929a680
#
_entry.id   52971568551400ac37e40b574929a680
#
_cell.length_a   1.000
_cell.length_b   1.000
_cell.length_c   1.000
_cell.angle_alpha   90.00
_cell.angle_beta   90.00
_cell.angle_gamma   90.00
#
_symmetry.space_group_name_H-M   'P 1'
#
loop_
_entity.id
_entity.type
_entity.pdbx_description
1 polymer ?
#
loop_
_entity_poly.entity_id
_entity_poly.type
_entity_poly.pdbx_seq_one_letter_code
_entity_poly.pdbx_strand_id
1 'polypeptide(L)'
;MNVSILLEHINKLTPFNHAFEDDSVGLLIGDESNQVENLTVGHELEESLLEYCKNNNIDTVVTYHPPPYKRIIDENEVETYLPDPITESFVNSSINVISIHTAQDVCEEGN
;
A
#
# COMPACT_ATOMS: atom_id res chain seq x y z
N MET A 1 -9.87 1.24 -15.78
CA MET A 1 -10.13 0.57 -14.49
C MET A 1 -9.90 1.58 -13.37
N ASN A 2 -10.66 1.50 -12.30
CA ASN A 2 -10.39 2.31 -11.12
C ASN A 2 -9.85 1.43 -9.98
N VAL A 3 -9.39 2.07 -8.89
CA VAL A 3 -8.80 1.37 -7.75
C VAL A 3 -9.79 0.38 -7.13
N SER A 4 -11.07 0.73 -7.06
CA SER A 4 -12.10 -0.16 -6.51
C SER A 4 -12.17 -1.49 -7.25
N ILE A 5 -12.12 -1.47 -8.57
CA ILE A 5 -12.14 -2.68 -9.40
C ILE A 5 -10.85 -3.49 -9.20
N LEU A 6 -9.70 -2.81 -9.14
CA LEU A 6 -8.43 -3.46 -8.88
C LEU A 6 -8.44 -4.17 -7.52
N LEU A 7 -8.98 -3.51 -6.48
CA LEU A 7 -9.10 -4.10 -5.15
C LEU A 7 -9.96 -5.37 -5.18
N GLU A 8 -11.05 -5.39 -5.93
CA GLU A 8 -11.88 -6.58 -6.07
C GLU A 8 -11.10 -7.74 -6.67
N HIS A 9 -10.32 -7.50 -7.71
CA HIS A 9 -9.50 -8.52 -8.34
C HIS A 9 -8.42 -9.06 -7.39
N ILE A 10 -7.74 -8.17 -6.69
CA ILE A 10 -6.70 -8.57 -5.73
C ILE A 10 -7.32 -9.37 -4.60
N ASN A 11 -8.48 -8.94 -4.08
CA ASN A 11 -9.15 -9.63 -2.99
C ASN A 11 -9.60 -11.05 -3.38
N LYS A 12 -9.90 -11.30 -4.64
CA LYS A 12 -10.23 -12.65 -5.13
C LYS A 12 -9.01 -13.57 -5.13
N LEU A 13 -7.84 -13.03 -5.44
CA LEU A 13 -6.59 -13.78 -5.50
C LEU A 13 -5.96 -13.97 -4.12
N THR A 14 -5.97 -12.91 -3.31
CA THR A 14 -5.41 -12.89 -1.96
C THR A 14 -6.42 -12.22 -1.03
N PRO A 15 -7.44 -12.98 -0.56
CA PRO A 15 -8.50 -12.39 0.25
C PRO A 15 -7.97 -11.63 1.47
N PHE A 16 -8.34 -10.37 1.60
CA PHE A 16 -7.85 -9.51 2.69
C PHE A 16 -8.30 -10.00 4.07
N ASN A 17 -9.42 -10.72 4.15
CA ASN A 17 -9.86 -11.30 5.41
C ASN A 17 -8.99 -12.46 5.90
N HIS A 18 -8.04 -12.91 5.10
CA HIS A 18 -7.04 -13.89 5.53
C HIS A 18 -5.85 -13.23 6.23
N ALA A 19 -5.73 -11.89 6.16
CA ALA A 19 -4.66 -11.19 6.85
C ALA A 19 -4.83 -11.27 8.37
N PHE A 20 -3.72 -11.14 9.09
CA PHE A 20 -3.78 -11.05 10.54
C PHE A 20 -4.48 -9.76 10.95
N GLU A 21 -5.20 -9.81 12.08
CA GLU A 21 -6.08 -8.73 12.52
C GLU A 21 -5.44 -7.35 12.57
N ASP A 22 -4.20 -7.25 12.97
CA ASP A 22 -3.49 -5.99 13.11
C ASP A 22 -2.62 -5.63 11.91
N ASP A 23 -2.74 -6.37 10.80
CA ASP A 23 -2.04 -6.03 9.58
C ASP A 23 -2.76 -4.94 8.79
N SER A 24 -1.97 -4.05 8.21
CA SER A 24 -2.48 -3.03 7.30
C SER A 24 -2.49 -3.58 5.87
N VAL A 25 -3.65 -3.93 5.37
CA VAL A 25 -3.83 -4.45 4.01
C VAL A 25 -4.92 -3.68 3.27
N GLY A 26 -4.93 -3.80 1.96
CA GLY A 26 -5.89 -3.09 1.11
C GLY A 26 -5.34 -1.74 0.66
N LEU A 27 -6.22 -0.81 0.35
CA LEU A 27 -5.84 0.52 -0.10
C LEU A 27 -5.41 1.38 1.09
N LEU A 28 -4.12 1.72 1.14
CA LEU A 28 -3.54 2.48 2.24
C LEU A 28 -3.22 3.92 1.88
N ILE A 29 -2.98 4.22 0.62
CA ILE A 29 -2.77 5.58 0.10
C ILE A 29 -3.60 5.72 -1.16
N GLY A 30 -4.35 6.83 -1.26
CA GLY A 30 -5.15 7.13 -2.43
C GLY A 30 -6.64 6.98 -2.19
N ASP A 31 -7.41 6.90 -3.26
CA ASP A 31 -8.87 6.84 -3.23
C ASP A 31 -9.38 5.77 -4.18
N GLU A 32 -10.43 5.06 -3.78
CA GLU A 32 -11.03 3.99 -4.58
C GLU A 32 -11.56 4.46 -5.94
N SER A 33 -11.91 5.74 -6.04
CA SER A 33 -12.41 6.32 -7.30
C SER A 33 -11.31 6.69 -8.28
N ASN A 34 -10.05 6.67 -7.85
CA ASN A 34 -8.93 7.02 -8.72
C ASN A 34 -8.78 6.03 -9.87
N GLN A 35 -8.38 6.55 -11.02
CA GLN A 35 -8.13 5.70 -12.19
C GLN A 35 -6.80 4.97 -12.06
N VAL A 36 -6.77 3.73 -12.53
CA VAL A 36 -5.55 2.93 -12.63
C VAL A 36 -5.22 2.78 -14.12
N GLU A 37 -4.20 3.47 -14.56
CA GLU A 37 -3.73 3.38 -15.95
C GLU A 37 -2.43 2.59 -16.04
N ASN A 38 -1.51 2.83 -15.11
CA ASN A 38 -0.21 2.17 -15.06
C ASN A 38 0.06 1.65 -13.66
N LEU A 39 0.20 0.35 -13.54
CA LEU A 39 0.36 -0.36 -12.28
C LEU A 39 1.73 -1.01 -12.21
N THR A 40 2.36 -0.98 -11.05
CA THR A 40 3.57 -1.78 -10.79
C THR A 40 3.47 -2.48 -9.45
N VAL A 41 4.35 -3.43 -9.24
CA VAL A 41 4.43 -4.23 -8.02
C VAL A 41 5.80 -4.01 -7.38
N GLY A 42 5.82 -3.78 -6.07
CA GLY A 42 7.04 -3.63 -5.32
C GLY A 42 6.98 -4.41 -4.03
N HIS A 43 8.14 -4.63 -3.41
CA HIS A 43 8.20 -5.31 -2.12
C HIS A 43 7.80 -4.37 -0.99
N GLU A 44 8.33 -3.15 -1.04
CA GLU A 44 8.04 -2.10 -0.06
C GLU A 44 8.25 -0.73 -0.68
N LEU A 45 7.76 0.33 -0.02
CA LEU A 45 7.98 1.69 -0.48
C LEU A 45 9.43 2.08 -0.22
N GLU A 46 10.12 2.49 -1.29
CA GLU A 46 11.51 2.94 -1.22
C GLU A 46 11.77 3.97 -2.32
N GLU A 47 12.87 4.70 -2.23
CA GLU A 47 13.17 5.76 -3.19
C GLU A 47 13.31 5.26 -4.62
N SER A 48 13.94 4.10 -4.81
CA SER A 48 14.10 3.52 -6.15
C SER A 48 12.76 3.18 -6.79
N LEU A 49 11.80 2.71 -6.00
CA LEU A 49 10.45 2.45 -6.48
C LEU A 49 9.74 3.75 -6.86
N LEU A 50 9.86 4.78 -6.02
CA LEU A 50 9.27 6.08 -6.30
C LEU A 50 9.83 6.68 -7.59
N GLU A 51 11.14 6.61 -7.77
CA GLU A 51 11.79 7.09 -8.98
C GLU A 51 11.32 6.34 -10.23
N TYR A 52 11.20 5.02 -10.12
CA TYR A 52 10.65 4.20 -11.19
C TYR A 52 9.22 4.65 -11.55
N CYS A 53 8.38 4.88 -10.54
CA CYS A 53 7.02 5.34 -10.76
C CYS A 53 6.96 6.68 -11.48
N LYS A 54 7.80 7.63 -11.08
CA LYS A 54 7.85 8.95 -11.72
C LYS A 54 8.32 8.87 -13.17
N ASN A 55 9.33 8.03 -13.43
CA ASN A 55 9.90 7.90 -14.76
C ASN A 55 9.00 7.15 -15.74
N ASN A 56 8.09 6.34 -15.23
CA ASN A 56 7.21 5.49 -16.04
C ASN A 56 5.73 5.85 -15.91
N ASN A 57 5.41 6.99 -15.31
CA ASN A 57 4.04 7.47 -15.12
C ASN A 57 3.15 6.43 -14.40
N ILE A 58 3.70 5.76 -13.40
CA ILE A 58 2.96 4.79 -12.60
C ILE A 58 2.05 5.54 -11.63
N ASP A 59 0.77 5.20 -11.62
CA ASP A 59 -0.22 5.81 -10.73
C ASP A 59 -0.61 4.91 -9.56
N THR A 60 -0.29 3.61 -9.63
CA THR A 60 -0.71 2.65 -8.62
C THR A 60 0.39 1.62 -8.37
N VAL A 61 0.66 1.34 -7.10
CA VAL A 61 1.66 0.36 -6.67
C VAL A 61 0.97 -0.65 -5.76
N VAL A 62 1.24 -1.94 -6.02
CA VAL A 62 0.86 -3.01 -5.09
C VAL A 62 2.12 -3.48 -4.40
N THR A 63 2.15 -3.40 -3.07
CA THR A 63 3.33 -3.78 -2.28
C THR A 63 3.01 -4.94 -1.36
N TYR A 64 4.03 -5.73 -1.03
CA TYR A 64 3.93 -6.77 -0.02
C TYR A 64 3.86 -6.15 1.38
N HIS A 65 4.78 -5.24 1.70
CA HIS A 65 4.79 -4.54 2.98
C HIS A 65 3.96 -3.27 2.95
N PRO A 66 3.26 -2.94 4.06
CA PRO A 66 2.50 -1.69 4.14
C PRO A 66 3.43 -0.47 4.19
N PRO A 67 2.91 0.73 3.86
CA PRO A 67 3.69 1.95 3.98
C PRO A 67 4.21 2.13 5.40
N PRO A 68 5.50 2.49 5.59
CA PRO A 68 6.03 2.68 6.93
C PRO A 68 5.51 3.96 7.59
N TYR A 69 5.25 3.86 8.90
CA TYR A 69 4.86 4.98 9.75
C TYR A 69 5.77 5.01 10.97
N LYS A 70 6.07 6.21 11.43
CA LYS A 70 6.86 6.41 12.62
C LYS A 70 5.94 6.54 13.83
N ARG A 71 6.17 5.73 14.84
CA ARG A 71 5.42 5.78 16.10
C ARG A 71 6.08 6.81 17.02
N ILE A 72 5.28 7.73 17.54
CA ILE A 72 5.72 8.75 18.49
C ILE A 72 4.87 8.64 19.74
N ILE A 73 5.54 8.61 20.90
CA ILE A 73 4.87 8.61 22.20
C ILE A 73 5.23 9.92 22.90
N ASP A 74 4.22 10.70 23.28
CA ASP A 74 4.41 11.98 23.95
C ASP A 74 4.53 11.81 25.47
N GLU A 75 4.66 12.95 26.20
CA GLU A 75 4.80 12.99 27.65
C GLU A 75 3.59 12.40 28.38
N ASN A 76 2.44 12.37 27.77
CA ASN A 76 1.19 11.84 28.32
C ASN A 76 0.92 10.41 27.90
N GLU A 77 1.92 9.72 27.32
CA GLU A 77 1.82 8.37 26.80
C GLU A 77 0.80 8.21 25.68
N VAL A 78 0.50 9.30 24.97
CA VAL A 78 -0.38 9.26 23.79
C VAL A 78 0.43 8.84 22.56
N GLU A 79 -0.01 7.77 21.90
CA GLU A 79 0.63 7.28 20.70
C GLU A 79 0.13 8.04 19.48
N THR A 80 1.05 8.49 18.64
CA THR A 80 0.74 9.13 17.37
C THR A 80 1.57 8.45 16.28
N TYR A 81 0.96 8.20 15.12
CA TYR A 81 1.64 7.63 13.97
C TYR A 81 1.76 8.68 12.90
N LEU A 82 3.00 8.98 12.49
CA LEU A 82 3.29 9.91 11.41
C LEU A 82 3.86 9.15 10.22
N PRO A 83 3.50 9.54 8.99
CA PRO A 83 4.09 8.88 7.82
C PRO A 83 5.59 9.08 7.80
N ASP A 84 6.31 8.01 7.50
CA ASP A 84 7.73 8.08 7.24
C ASP A 84 7.95 8.97 5.99
N PRO A 85 9.11 9.64 5.84
CA PRO A 85 9.37 10.48 4.67
C PRO A 85 9.10 9.80 3.33
N ILE A 86 9.40 8.51 3.20
CA ILE A 86 9.12 7.79 1.95
C ILE A 86 7.60 7.64 1.72
N THR A 87 6.84 7.34 2.75
CA THR A 87 5.38 7.24 2.67
C THR A 87 4.79 8.58 2.25
N GLU A 88 5.25 9.66 2.86
CA GLU A 88 4.81 11.01 2.55
C GLU A 88 5.11 11.39 1.10
N SER A 89 6.27 10.94 0.58
CA SER A 89 6.64 11.18 -0.81
C SER A 89 5.67 10.52 -1.80
N PHE A 90 5.19 9.32 -1.49
CA PHE A 90 4.18 8.65 -2.32
C PHE A 90 2.83 9.36 -2.25
N VAL A 91 2.43 9.84 -1.06
CA VAL A 91 1.21 10.64 -0.90
C VAL A 91 1.29 11.91 -1.76
N ASN A 92 2.40 12.63 -1.67
CA ASN A 92 2.61 13.88 -2.39
C ASN A 92 2.72 13.69 -3.90
N SER A 93 3.07 12.50 -4.35
CA SER A 93 3.16 12.17 -5.77
C SER A 93 1.85 11.64 -6.35
N SER A 94 0.80 11.59 -5.54
CA SER A 94 -0.55 11.11 -5.93
C SER A 94 -0.53 9.68 -6.47
N ILE A 95 0.28 8.82 -5.86
CA ILE A 95 0.36 7.40 -6.22
C ILE A 95 -0.49 6.60 -5.26
N ASN A 96 -1.38 5.76 -5.80
CA ASN A 96 -2.19 4.85 -4.99
C ASN A 96 -1.32 3.69 -4.53
N VAL A 97 -1.44 3.29 -3.25
CA VAL A 97 -0.67 2.18 -2.69
C VAL A 97 -1.60 1.17 -2.07
N ILE A 98 -1.48 -0.08 -2.52
CA ILE A 98 -2.25 -1.21 -2.02
C ILE A 98 -1.27 -2.21 -1.42
N SER A 99 -1.53 -2.66 -0.19
CA SER A 99 -0.69 -3.66 0.49
C SER A 99 -1.42 -4.99 0.58
N ILE A 100 -0.70 -6.07 0.38
CA ILE A 100 -1.25 -7.43 0.46
C ILE A 100 -0.62 -8.26 1.59
N HIS A 101 0.40 -7.76 2.23
CA HIS A 101 1.12 -8.35 3.38
C HIS A 101 0.70 -9.80 3.76
N THR A 102 0.22 -10.05 5.00
CA THR A 102 -0.10 -11.41 5.44
C THR A 102 -1.33 -12.01 4.76
N ALA A 103 -2.14 -11.23 4.04
CA ALA A 103 -3.24 -11.76 3.25
C ALA A 103 -2.71 -12.74 2.19
N GLN A 104 -1.57 -12.42 1.58
CA GLN A 104 -0.93 -13.31 0.62
C GLN A 104 -0.29 -14.51 1.30
N ASP A 105 0.31 -14.33 2.48
CA ASP A 105 1.01 -15.39 3.20
C ASP A 105 0.09 -16.53 3.63
N VAL A 106 -1.17 -16.24 3.94
CA VAL A 106 -2.12 -17.25 4.41
C VAL A 106 -3.05 -17.77 3.30
N CYS A 107 -2.93 -17.22 2.10
CA CYS A 107 -3.72 -17.64 0.95
C CYS A 107 -3.06 -18.85 0.28
N GLU A 108 -3.84 -19.87 -0.10
CA GLU A 108 -3.31 -21.05 -0.78
C GLU A 108 -2.51 -20.72 -2.04
N GLU A 109 -2.91 -19.69 -2.76
CA GLU A 109 -2.27 -19.25 -3.99
C GLU A 109 -1.16 -18.24 -3.77
N GLY A 110 -0.97 -17.81 -2.53
CA GLY A 110 0.01 -16.78 -2.15
C GLY A 110 1.34 -17.41 -1.89
N ASN A 111 2.11 -17.87 -2.40
CA ASN A 111 3.41 -18.51 -2.29
C ASN A 111 3.54 -19.61 -3.36
#